data_7823aafc3bd39f065754638352cb3061
#
_entry.id   7823aafc3bd39f065754638352cb3061
#
_cell.length_a   1.000
_cell.length_b   1.000
_cell.length_c   1.000
_cell.angle_alpha   90.00
_cell.angle_beta   90.00
_cell.angle_gamma   90.00
#
_symmetry.space_group_name_H-M   'P 1'
#
loop_
_entity.id
_entity.type
_entity.pdbx_description
1 polymer ?
#
loop_
_entity_poly.entity_id
_entity_poly.type
_entity_poly.pdbx_seq_one_letter_code
_entity_poly.pdbx_strand_id
1 'polypeptide(L)'
;MSTRVNHNILSMTAQRNLQRTQFDMDKTVDRLSSGLRINHAWEDPAGLAISEKFRSQIASMDEAERNANYDMNLIDTAEGALSIIDEMLIRMRALAVESANGALTDDDRTKLDTEFQQLKSEITRISESTNYNTKVLMDGTYSSEGITFHIGSSSSDHYAVAFSDMGSEALGLADVILTNITGAQTAIDSVDQAISLKDAERTRLGSYVERLQHTVHNLQVSRENASKSESQIRDADIASEMSAFVRGQILSQSGVAMLSQANMVPQQIAGLIG
;
A
#
# COMPACT_ATOMS: atom_id res chain seq x y z
N MET A 1 36.31 -26.86 53.52
CA MET A 1 35.01 -27.37 53.00
C MET A 1 34.14 -27.72 54.20
N SER A 2 32.95 -27.18 54.26
CA SER A 2 32.01 -27.40 55.37
C SER A 2 31.38 -28.81 55.23
N THR A 3 31.80 -29.76 55.93
CA THR A 3 31.29 -31.15 55.95
C THR A 3 30.05 -31.28 56.85
N ARG A 4 28.99 -30.56 56.50
CA ARG A 4 27.69 -30.60 57.22
C ARG A 4 26.78 -31.64 56.56
N VAL A 5 26.44 -32.72 57.32
CA VAL A 5 25.68 -33.88 56.84
C VAL A 5 24.21 -33.59 56.70
N ASN A 6 23.62 -32.76 57.61
CA ASN A 6 22.17 -32.44 57.60
C ASN A 6 21.69 -31.46 56.46
N HIS A 7 22.60 -30.67 55.92
CA HIS A 7 22.26 -29.74 54.82
C HIS A 7 23.33 -29.79 53.74
N ASN A 8 22.99 -30.43 52.60
CA ASN A 8 23.90 -30.53 51.47
C ASN A 8 23.80 -29.28 50.58
N ILE A 9 24.50 -28.20 51.01
CA ILE A 9 24.49 -26.91 50.30
C ILE A 9 25.07 -27.06 48.89
N LEU A 10 26.00 -27.99 48.65
CA LEU A 10 26.60 -28.25 47.35
C LEU A 10 25.55 -28.79 46.37
N SER A 11 24.74 -29.75 46.80
CA SER A 11 23.62 -30.30 46.01
C SER A 11 22.55 -29.26 45.74
N MET A 12 22.18 -28.45 46.74
CA MET A 12 21.21 -27.36 46.55
C MET A 12 21.69 -26.31 45.55
N THR A 13 22.98 -25.97 45.58
CA THR A 13 23.57 -25.03 44.60
C THR A 13 23.64 -25.64 43.21
N ALA A 14 24.02 -26.91 43.07
CA ALA A 14 24.04 -27.62 41.81
C ALA A 14 22.63 -27.73 41.20
N GLN A 15 21.61 -28.05 42.02
CA GLN A 15 20.22 -28.13 41.59
C GLN A 15 19.68 -26.76 41.10
N ARG A 16 19.95 -25.71 41.85
CA ARG A 16 19.53 -24.34 41.44
C ARG A 16 20.20 -23.93 40.13
N ASN A 17 21.49 -24.20 39.94
CA ASN A 17 22.19 -23.90 38.70
C ASN A 17 21.66 -24.74 37.54
N LEU A 18 21.36 -26.02 37.75
CA LEU A 18 20.76 -26.90 36.76
C LEU A 18 19.36 -26.37 36.32
N GLN A 19 18.51 -26.00 37.30
CA GLN A 19 17.20 -25.40 36.99
C GLN A 19 17.32 -24.10 36.17
N ARG A 20 18.29 -23.25 36.52
CA ARG A 20 18.56 -22.03 35.75
C ARG A 20 19.01 -22.36 34.33
N THR A 21 19.91 -23.31 34.15
CA THR A 21 20.37 -23.73 32.82
C THR A 21 19.23 -24.32 31.99
N GLN A 22 18.33 -25.10 32.60
CA GLN A 22 17.15 -25.63 31.92
C GLN A 22 16.20 -24.49 31.46
N PHE A 23 15.90 -23.52 32.33
CA PHE A 23 15.09 -22.38 32.00
C PHE A 23 15.67 -21.53 30.86
N ASP A 24 16.99 -21.28 30.88
CA ASP A 24 17.68 -20.53 29.81
C ASP A 24 17.65 -21.33 28.48
N MET A 25 17.78 -22.66 28.55
CA MET A 25 17.71 -23.55 27.40
C MET A 25 16.31 -23.59 26.80
N ASP A 26 15.25 -23.68 27.61
CA ASP A 26 13.86 -23.64 27.15
C ASP A 26 13.58 -22.31 26.40
N LYS A 27 14.03 -21.18 26.95
CA LYS A 27 13.95 -19.87 26.32
C LYS A 27 14.68 -19.83 24.97
N THR A 28 15.85 -20.44 24.88
CA THR A 28 16.62 -20.52 23.63
C THR A 28 15.89 -21.38 22.58
N VAL A 29 15.25 -22.48 23.01
CA VAL A 29 14.44 -23.36 22.16
C VAL A 29 13.23 -22.57 21.59
N ASP A 30 12.54 -21.78 22.42
CA ASP A 30 11.43 -20.96 22.01
C ASP A 30 11.86 -19.93 20.94
N ARG A 31 13.02 -19.30 21.12
CA ARG A 31 13.59 -18.35 20.16
C ARG A 31 14.00 -19.01 18.85
N LEU A 32 14.63 -20.17 18.92
CA LEU A 32 15.03 -20.95 17.75
C LEU A 32 13.81 -21.45 16.96
N SER A 33 12.74 -21.82 17.67
CA SER A 33 11.51 -22.32 17.05
C SER A 33 10.70 -21.21 16.38
N SER A 34 10.65 -20.03 17.00
CA SER A 34 9.88 -18.88 16.48
C SER A 34 10.67 -18.00 15.51
N GLY A 35 12.02 -18.05 15.56
CA GLY A 35 12.89 -17.09 14.88
C GLY A 35 12.91 -15.71 15.53
N LEU A 36 12.22 -15.53 16.65
CA LEU A 36 12.05 -14.24 17.30
C LEU A 36 12.82 -14.18 18.63
N ARG A 37 13.50 -13.06 18.87
CA ARG A 37 14.20 -12.73 20.11
C ARG A 37 13.23 -12.44 21.27
N ILE A 38 12.09 -11.81 20.93
CA ILE A 38 11.05 -11.43 21.90
C ILE A 38 9.78 -12.21 21.56
N ASN A 39 9.50 -13.27 22.34
CA ASN A 39 8.29 -14.08 22.20
C ASN A 39 7.22 -13.69 23.21
N HIS A 40 7.63 -13.30 24.41
CA HIS A 40 6.72 -13.02 25.51
C HIS A 40 6.87 -11.59 26.02
N ALA A 41 5.75 -10.97 26.41
CA ALA A 41 5.71 -9.59 26.91
C ALA A 41 6.61 -9.37 28.16
N TRP A 42 6.85 -10.39 28.96
CA TRP A 42 7.71 -10.29 30.15
C TRP A 42 9.21 -10.27 29.81
N GLU A 43 9.62 -10.66 28.60
CA GLU A 43 11.03 -10.64 28.18
C GLU A 43 11.52 -9.21 27.90
N ASP A 44 10.73 -8.45 27.14
CA ASP A 44 10.99 -7.04 26.81
C ASP A 44 9.66 -6.33 26.48
N PRO A 45 8.94 -5.82 27.49
CA PRO A 45 7.67 -5.14 27.27
C PRO A 45 7.78 -3.93 26.35
N ALA A 46 8.89 -3.17 26.46
CA ALA A 46 9.11 -1.97 25.67
C ALA A 46 9.44 -2.32 24.20
N GLY A 47 10.35 -3.27 23.97
CA GLY A 47 10.68 -3.76 22.63
C GLY A 47 9.48 -4.38 21.95
N LEU A 48 8.66 -5.15 22.64
CA LEU A 48 7.45 -5.73 22.10
C LEU A 48 6.45 -4.63 21.67
N ALA A 49 6.20 -3.64 22.52
CA ALA A 49 5.28 -2.54 22.19
C ALA A 49 5.74 -1.74 20.95
N ILE A 50 7.05 -1.50 20.81
CA ILE A 50 7.62 -0.81 19.65
C ILE A 50 7.49 -1.69 18.40
N SER A 51 7.81 -3.00 18.48
CA SER A 51 7.70 -3.90 17.33
C SER A 51 6.26 -4.05 16.85
N GLU A 52 5.29 -4.15 17.75
CA GLU A 52 3.87 -4.19 17.38
C GLU A 52 3.40 -2.89 16.72
N LYS A 53 3.94 -1.74 17.13
CA LYS A 53 3.71 -0.45 16.46
C LYS A 53 4.27 -0.45 15.04
N PHE A 54 5.49 -0.95 14.83
CA PHE A 54 6.06 -1.09 13.48
C PHE A 54 5.25 -2.06 12.63
N ARG A 55 4.82 -3.20 13.16
CA ARG A 55 3.95 -4.15 12.44
C ARG A 55 2.64 -3.51 12.00
N SER A 56 2.01 -2.74 12.87
CA SER A 56 0.81 -1.97 12.53
C SER A 56 1.08 -0.95 11.43
N GLN A 57 2.21 -0.23 11.50
CA GLN A 57 2.60 0.74 10.46
C GLN A 57 2.89 0.04 9.11
N ILE A 58 3.60 -1.09 9.11
CA ILE A 58 3.88 -1.89 7.91
C ILE A 58 2.57 -2.33 7.26
N ALA A 59 1.65 -2.90 8.01
CA ALA A 59 0.34 -3.31 7.50
C ALA A 59 -0.48 -2.13 6.94
N SER A 60 -0.40 -0.97 7.58
CA SER A 60 -1.06 0.26 7.10
C SER A 60 -0.44 0.77 5.79
N MET A 61 0.90 0.70 5.65
CA MET A 61 1.59 1.09 4.42
C MET A 61 1.29 0.12 3.26
N ASP A 62 1.17 -1.18 3.54
CA ASP A 62 0.75 -2.18 2.55
C ASP A 62 -0.67 -1.90 2.01
N GLU A 63 -1.59 -1.49 2.89
CA GLU A 63 -2.94 -1.13 2.48
C GLU A 63 -2.96 0.20 1.72
N ALA A 64 -2.16 1.19 2.16
CA ALA A 64 -2.01 2.46 1.47
C ALA A 64 -1.43 2.28 0.04
N GLU A 65 -0.48 1.37 -0.13
CA GLU A 65 0.06 1.00 -1.45
C GLU A 65 -1.03 0.38 -2.35
N ARG A 66 -1.86 -0.53 -1.79
CA ARG A 66 -3.01 -1.08 -2.53
C ARG A 66 -4.03 -0.02 -2.92
N ASN A 67 -4.36 0.89 -2.00
CA ASN A 67 -5.27 2.00 -2.27
C ASN A 67 -4.74 2.89 -3.40
N ALA A 68 -3.46 3.28 -3.35
CA ALA A 68 -2.85 4.09 -4.40
C ALA A 68 -2.91 3.40 -5.78
N ASN A 69 -2.74 2.07 -5.84
CA ASN A 69 -2.90 1.31 -7.08
C ASN A 69 -4.36 1.29 -7.56
N TYR A 70 -5.34 1.17 -6.67
CA TYR A 70 -6.77 1.29 -7.04
C TYR A 70 -7.10 2.68 -7.55
N ASP A 71 -6.55 3.72 -6.94
CA ASP A 71 -6.74 5.11 -7.33
C ASP A 71 -6.12 5.39 -8.71
N MET A 72 -4.95 4.82 -9.01
CA MET A 72 -4.36 4.88 -10.36
C MET A 72 -5.25 4.21 -11.40
N ASN A 73 -5.77 3.01 -11.13
CA ASN A 73 -6.69 2.31 -12.04
C ASN A 73 -7.98 3.09 -12.29
N LEU A 74 -8.47 3.83 -11.29
CA LEU A 74 -9.63 4.71 -11.44
C LEU A 74 -9.30 5.87 -12.40
N ILE A 75 -8.13 6.50 -12.24
CA ILE A 75 -7.66 7.57 -13.13
C ILE A 75 -7.45 7.04 -14.56
N ASP A 76 -6.85 5.85 -14.72
CA ASP A 76 -6.63 5.22 -16.02
C ASP A 76 -7.95 4.93 -16.74
N THR A 77 -9.00 4.59 -15.98
CA THR A 77 -10.36 4.41 -16.57
C THR A 77 -10.89 5.73 -17.14
N ALA A 78 -10.71 6.84 -16.43
CA ALA A 78 -11.10 8.17 -16.92
C ALA A 78 -10.24 8.60 -18.12
N GLU A 79 -8.93 8.36 -18.08
CA GLU A 79 -7.99 8.64 -19.18
C GLU A 79 -8.36 7.87 -20.46
N GLY A 80 -8.74 6.60 -20.32
CA GLY A 80 -9.21 5.79 -21.45
C GLY A 80 -10.45 6.40 -22.12
N ALA A 81 -11.42 6.89 -21.35
CA ALA A 81 -12.59 7.57 -21.88
C ALA A 81 -12.23 8.91 -22.53
N LEU A 82 -11.33 9.70 -21.93
CA LEU A 82 -10.82 10.95 -22.51
C LEU A 82 -10.12 10.73 -23.85
N SER A 83 -9.43 9.60 -24.01
CA SER A 83 -8.79 9.23 -25.28
C SER A 83 -9.83 8.99 -26.39
N ILE A 84 -10.95 8.35 -26.06
CA ILE A 84 -12.05 8.12 -27.02
C ILE A 84 -12.75 9.46 -27.38
N ILE A 85 -12.98 10.31 -26.37
CA ILE A 85 -13.54 11.66 -26.60
C ILE A 85 -12.61 12.47 -27.50
N ASP A 86 -11.29 12.36 -27.36
CA ASP A 86 -10.32 13.02 -28.22
C ASP A 86 -10.48 12.64 -29.69
N GLU A 87 -10.59 11.35 -29.99
CA GLU A 87 -10.81 10.87 -31.36
C GLU A 87 -12.09 11.45 -31.97
N MET A 88 -13.17 11.54 -31.15
CA MET A 88 -14.41 12.14 -31.59
C MET A 88 -14.30 13.66 -31.83
N LEU A 89 -13.64 14.38 -30.95
CA LEU A 89 -13.41 15.82 -31.13
C LEU A 89 -12.57 16.12 -32.38
N ILE A 90 -11.54 15.31 -32.64
CA ILE A 90 -10.75 15.41 -33.88
C ILE A 90 -11.64 15.18 -35.12
N ARG A 91 -12.52 14.17 -35.09
CA ARG A 91 -13.47 13.91 -36.19
C ARG A 91 -14.47 15.06 -36.34
N MET A 92 -15.02 15.59 -35.24
CA MET A 92 -15.92 16.73 -35.25
C MET A 92 -15.26 17.97 -35.85
N ARG A 93 -13.98 18.21 -35.52
CA ARG A 93 -13.19 19.29 -36.11
C ARG A 93 -13.06 19.15 -37.63
N ALA A 94 -12.78 17.93 -38.10
CA ALA A 94 -12.69 17.66 -39.54
C ALA A 94 -14.01 17.94 -40.25
N LEU A 95 -15.15 17.53 -39.69
CA LEU A 95 -16.48 17.82 -40.22
C LEU A 95 -16.79 19.32 -40.24
N ALA A 96 -16.40 20.07 -39.21
CA ALA A 96 -16.57 21.50 -39.13
C ALA A 96 -15.75 22.22 -40.21
N VAL A 97 -14.49 21.81 -40.42
CA VAL A 97 -13.65 22.39 -41.51
C VAL A 97 -14.20 22.04 -42.87
N GLU A 98 -14.70 20.81 -43.08
CA GLU A 98 -15.35 20.42 -44.34
C GLU A 98 -16.60 21.25 -44.61
N SER A 99 -17.48 21.42 -43.59
CA SER A 99 -18.71 22.19 -43.70
C SER A 99 -18.45 23.70 -43.93
N ALA A 100 -17.32 24.24 -43.47
CA ALA A 100 -16.93 25.62 -43.67
C ALA A 100 -16.56 25.94 -45.14
N ASN A 101 -16.40 24.90 -46.01
CA ASN A 101 -16.05 25.08 -47.41
C ASN A 101 -17.26 25.67 -48.21
N GLY A 102 -17.04 26.79 -48.86
CA GLY A 102 -18.06 27.48 -49.70
C GLY A 102 -18.53 26.70 -50.93
N ALA A 103 -17.86 25.61 -51.32
CA ALA A 103 -18.25 24.78 -52.44
C ALA A 103 -19.40 23.78 -52.12
N LEU A 104 -19.69 23.56 -50.85
CA LEU A 104 -20.77 22.68 -50.40
C LEU A 104 -22.14 23.38 -50.45
N THR A 105 -23.17 22.60 -50.74
CA THR A 105 -24.56 23.07 -50.61
C THR A 105 -25.04 22.96 -49.15
N ASP A 106 -26.10 23.69 -48.81
CA ASP A 106 -26.68 23.59 -47.45
C ASP A 106 -27.28 22.21 -47.17
N ASP A 107 -27.69 21.45 -48.21
CA ASP A 107 -28.11 20.04 -48.05
C ASP A 107 -26.94 19.15 -47.68
N ASP A 108 -25.75 19.33 -48.26
CA ASP A 108 -24.54 18.58 -47.91
C ASP A 108 -24.08 18.93 -46.49
N ARG A 109 -24.14 20.22 -46.10
CA ARG A 109 -23.87 20.65 -44.71
C ARG A 109 -24.80 20.00 -43.69
N THR A 110 -26.08 19.85 -44.04
CA THR A 110 -27.05 19.18 -43.16
C THR A 110 -26.70 17.70 -42.95
N LYS A 111 -26.14 17.01 -43.95
CA LYS A 111 -25.66 15.63 -43.81
C LYS A 111 -24.43 15.56 -42.85
N LEU A 112 -23.48 16.49 -43.01
CA LEU A 112 -22.32 16.60 -42.11
C LEU A 112 -22.77 16.96 -40.69
N ASP A 113 -23.75 17.85 -40.54
CA ASP A 113 -24.33 18.18 -39.23
C ASP A 113 -24.96 16.98 -38.56
N THR A 114 -25.60 16.07 -39.30
CA THR A 114 -26.17 14.85 -38.75
C THR A 114 -25.09 13.96 -38.09
N GLU A 115 -23.95 13.79 -38.75
CA GLU A 115 -22.80 13.05 -38.17
C GLU A 115 -22.23 13.81 -36.95
N PHE A 116 -22.11 15.12 -37.04
CA PHE A 116 -21.61 15.95 -35.94
C PHE A 116 -22.48 15.83 -34.67
N GLN A 117 -23.83 15.89 -34.84
CA GLN A 117 -24.76 15.71 -33.70
C GLN A 117 -24.74 14.32 -33.12
N GLN A 118 -24.48 13.28 -33.94
CA GLN A 118 -24.30 11.91 -33.43
C GLN A 118 -23.04 11.80 -32.61
N LEU A 119 -21.91 12.35 -33.05
CA LEU A 119 -20.66 12.37 -32.27
C LEU A 119 -20.83 13.16 -30.96
N LYS A 120 -21.51 14.28 -30.99
CA LYS A 120 -21.86 15.09 -29.82
C LYS A 120 -22.66 14.26 -28.78
N SER A 121 -23.68 13.55 -29.26
CA SER A 121 -24.50 12.67 -28.40
C SER A 121 -23.67 11.50 -27.80
N GLU A 122 -22.74 10.96 -28.57
CA GLU A 122 -21.88 9.89 -28.13
C GLU A 122 -20.87 10.37 -27.09
N ILE A 123 -20.30 11.57 -27.20
CA ILE A 123 -19.47 12.21 -26.18
C ILE A 123 -20.23 12.28 -24.84
N THR A 124 -21.47 12.77 -24.87
CA THR A 124 -22.32 12.84 -23.67
C THR A 124 -22.57 11.45 -23.08
N ARG A 125 -22.91 10.47 -23.94
CA ARG A 125 -23.13 9.09 -23.51
C ARG A 125 -21.87 8.49 -22.83
N ILE A 126 -20.67 8.75 -23.37
CA ILE A 126 -19.42 8.28 -22.78
C ILE A 126 -19.18 8.94 -21.42
N SER A 127 -19.37 10.26 -21.33
CA SER A 127 -19.25 11.01 -20.08
C SER A 127 -20.15 10.43 -18.98
N GLU A 128 -21.41 10.13 -19.29
CA GLU A 128 -22.39 9.58 -18.35
C GLU A 128 -22.21 8.08 -18.06
N SER A 129 -21.64 7.31 -19.00
CA SER A 129 -21.49 5.87 -18.85
C SER A 129 -20.14 5.45 -18.26
N THR A 130 -19.12 6.33 -18.29
CA THR A 130 -17.80 6.03 -17.76
C THR A 130 -17.85 5.98 -16.24
N ASN A 131 -17.77 4.76 -15.70
CA ASN A 131 -17.83 4.55 -14.26
C ASN A 131 -16.73 3.62 -13.78
N TYR A 132 -16.33 3.80 -12.53
CA TYR A 132 -15.45 2.90 -11.81
C TYR A 132 -16.12 2.51 -10.49
N ASN A 133 -16.37 1.23 -10.29
CA ASN A 133 -17.07 0.72 -9.12
C ASN A 133 -18.35 1.52 -8.79
N THR A 134 -19.25 1.67 -9.78
CA THR A 134 -20.54 2.40 -9.70
C THR A 134 -20.45 3.93 -9.56
N LYS A 135 -19.27 4.51 -9.49
CA LYS A 135 -19.07 5.97 -9.48
C LYS A 135 -18.86 6.44 -10.90
N VAL A 136 -19.75 7.30 -11.40
CA VAL A 136 -19.58 7.97 -12.69
C VAL A 136 -18.52 9.04 -12.54
N LEU A 137 -17.51 9.06 -13.42
CA LEU A 137 -16.32 9.88 -13.21
C LEU A 137 -16.39 11.23 -13.90
N MET A 138 -17.13 11.33 -15.03
CA MET A 138 -17.03 12.46 -15.97
C MET A 138 -18.35 13.21 -16.16
N ASP A 139 -19.34 13.00 -15.29
CA ASP A 139 -20.66 13.64 -15.33
C ASP A 139 -20.73 14.95 -14.51
N GLY A 140 -19.59 15.42 -14.00
CA GLY A 140 -19.52 16.63 -13.16
C GLY A 140 -19.83 16.41 -11.68
N THR A 141 -20.29 15.22 -11.27
CA THR A 141 -20.61 14.92 -9.85
C THR A 141 -19.42 15.17 -8.93
N TYR A 142 -18.21 14.84 -9.38
CA TYR A 142 -16.98 15.00 -8.62
C TYR A 142 -16.14 16.22 -9.03
N SER A 143 -16.73 17.21 -9.67
CA SER A 143 -16.01 18.40 -10.13
C SER A 143 -15.60 19.35 -9.00
N SER A 144 -16.40 19.47 -7.93
CA SER A 144 -16.16 20.39 -6.82
C SER A 144 -15.52 19.72 -5.59
N GLU A 145 -16.06 18.60 -5.15
CA GLU A 145 -15.59 17.92 -3.92
C GLU A 145 -14.49 16.90 -4.21
N GLY A 146 -14.48 16.35 -5.43
CA GLY A 146 -13.54 15.29 -5.82
C GLY A 146 -13.79 13.95 -5.15
N ILE A 147 -12.99 12.96 -5.53
CA ILE A 147 -12.93 11.65 -4.85
C ILE A 147 -11.73 11.68 -3.92
N THR A 148 -11.94 11.38 -2.64
CA THR A 148 -10.87 11.37 -1.64
C THR A 148 -10.06 10.09 -1.76
N PHE A 149 -8.77 10.22 -2.03
CA PHE A 149 -7.78 9.16 -2.07
C PHE A 149 -7.04 9.12 -0.74
N HIS A 150 -7.05 7.98 -0.06
CA HIS A 150 -6.34 7.76 1.19
C HIS A 150 -5.10 6.90 0.94
N ILE A 151 -3.92 7.52 0.95
CA ILE A 151 -2.66 6.96 0.44
C ILE A 151 -1.54 6.95 1.48
N GLY A 152 -1.86 6.90 2.76
CA GLY A 152 -0.88 6.87 3.83
C GLY A 152 -1.32 6.12 5.06
N SER A 153 -0.46 6.07 6.05
CA SER A 153 -0.71 5.38 7.32
C SER A 153 -1.42 6.24 8.38
N SER A 154 -1.56 7.55 8.14
CA SER A 154 -2.19 8.49 9.05
C SER A 154 -3.55 8.93 8.52
N SER A 155 -4.48 9.26 9.40
CA SER A 155 -5.81 9.80 9.04
C SER A 155 -5.77 11.10 8.22
N SER A 156 -4.64 11.82 8.27
CA SER A 156 -4.40 13.05 7.49
C SER A 156 -3.86 12.80 6.09
N ASP A 157 -3.42 11.58 5.78
CA ASP A 157 -2.72 11.25 4.54
C ASP A 157 -3.72 10.97 3.41
N HIS A 158 -4.50 11.98 3.06
CA HIS A 158 -5.47 11.93 1.98
C HIS A 158 -5.46 13.21 1.16
N TYR A 159 -5.92 13.13 -0.08
CA TYR A 159 -6.23 14.28 -0.91
C TYR A 159 -7.41 13.97 -1.84
N ALA A 160 -8.10 15.02 -2.27
CA ALA A 160 -9.22 14.88 -3.20
C ALA A 160 -8.74 15.09 -4.64
N VAL A 161 -9.17 14.21 -5.53
CA VAL A 161 -9.00 14.34 -6.98
C VAL A 161 -10.35 14.65 -7.58
N ALA A 162 -10.49 15.85 -8.14
CA ALA A 162 -11.69 16.24 -8.82
C ALA A 162 -11.69 15.69 -10.26
N PHE A 163 -12.84 15.40 -10.81
CA PHE A 163 -13.05 15.00 -12.20
C PHE A 163 -14.01 15.97 -12.83
N SER A 164 -13.58 16.63 -13.91
CA SER A 164 -14.40 17.62 -14.60
C SER A 164 -15.48 16.93 -15.43
N ASP A 165 -16.60 17.63 -15.62
CA ASP A 165 -17.62 17.22 -16.57
C ASP A 165 -17.05 17.31 -18.00
N MET A 166 -17.18 16.21 -18.75
CA MET A 166 -16.73 16.08 -20.13
C MET A 166 -17.90 15.83 -21.10
N GLY A 167 -19.11 16.09 -20.65
CA GLY A 167 -20.29 16.09 -21.50
C GLY A 167 -20.23 17.20 -22.56
N SER A 168 -20.98 17.03 -23.63
CA SER A 168 -20.99 18.00 -24.73
C SER A 168 -21.40 19.42 -24.31
N GLU A 169 -22.21 19.55 -23.27
CA GLU A 169 -22.63 20.85 -22.72
C GLU A 169 -21.48 21.54 -22.00
N ALA A 170 -20.77 20.82 -21.12
CA ALA A 170 -19.61 21.31 -20.36
C ALA A 170 -18.44 21.67 -21.31
N LEU A 171 -18.30 20.95 -22.41
CA LEU A 171 -17.33 21.23 -23.46
C LEU A 171 -17.71 22.40 -24.36
N GLY A 172 -18.88 23.04 -24.15
CA GLY A 172 -19.33 24.21 -24.95
C GLY A 172 -19.84 23.86 -26.34
N LEU A 173 -20.25 22.60 -26.55
CA LEU A 173 -20.72 22.11 -27.87
C LEU A 173 -22.23 22.04 -27.96
N ALA A 174 -23.01 22.45 -26.93
CA ALA A 174 -24.46 22.29 -26.86
C ALA A 174 -25.20 22.88 -28.07
N ASP A 175 -24.94 24.14 -28.42
CA ASP A 175 -25.63 24.88 -29.45
C ASP A 175 -24.88 24.91 -30.78
N VAL A 176 -23.84 24.10 -30.95
CA VAL A 176 -23.01 24.09 -32.16
C VAL A 176 -23.73 23.31 -33.28
N ILE A 177 -23.85 23.97 -34.46
CA ILE A 177 -24.47 23.42 -35.68
C ILE A 177 -23.58 23.69 -36.90
N LEU A 178 -23.67 22.82 -37.91
CA LEU A 178 -22.88 22.92 -39.15
C LEU A 178 -23.72 23.30 -40.36
N THR A 179 -25.00 23.65 -40.20
CA THR A 179 -25.97 23.85 -41.29
C THR A 179 -25.66 25.07 -42.18
N ASN A 180 -24.79 25.98 -41.79
CA ASN A 180 -24.37 27.14 -42.56
C ASN A 180 -22.86 27.43 -42.32
N ILE A 181 -22.26 28.25 -43.24
CA ILE A 181 -20.82 28.56 -43.19
C ILE A 181 -20.42 29.23 -41.89
N THR A 182 -21.21 30.17 -41.38
CA THR A 182 -20.92 30.90 -40.15
C THR A 182 -20.98 29.97 -38.95
N GLY A 183 -21.97 29.07 -38.87
CA GLY A 183 -22.08 28.03 -37.86
C GLY A 183 -20.88 27.07 -37.89
N ALA A 184 -20.47 26.64 -39.10
CA ALA A 184 -19.32 25.79 -39.28
C ALA A 184 -18.00 26.45 -38.81
N GLN A 185 -17.83 27.78 -39.08
CA GLN A 185 -16.66 28.52 -38.57
C GLN A 185 -16.68 28.63 -37.05
N THR A 186 -17.83 28.94 -36.45
CA THR A 186 -17.96 28.95 -34.97
C THR A 186 -17.74 27.58 -34.39
N ALA A 187 -18.15 26.49 -35.07
CA ALA A 187 -17.94 25.11 -34.65
C ALA A 187 -16.46 24.75 -34.55
N ILE A 188 -15.62 25.25 -35.49
CA ILE A 188 -14.16 25.01 -35.42
C ILE A 188 -13.60 25.60 -34.12
N ASP A 189 -13.93 26.84 -33.79
CA ASP A 189 -13.45 27.52 -32.59
C ASP A 189 -13.95 26.81 -31.31
N SER A 190 -15.22 26.39 -31.29
CA SER A 190 -15.81 25.68 -30.16
C SER A 190 -15.17 24.31 -29.96
N VAL A 191 -14.91 23.55 -31.03
CA VAL A 191 -14.24 22.25 -30.94
C VAL A 191 -12.76 22.40 -30.52
N ASP A 192 -12.06 23.44 -31.00
CA ASP A 192 -10.68 23.72 -30.57
C ASP A 192 -10.64 24.09 -29.07
N GLN A 193 -11.66 24.80 -28.57
CA GLN A 193 -11.78 25.02 -27.11
C GLN A 193 -12.08 23.74 -26.34
N ALA A 194 -12.97 22.87 -26.84
CA ALA A 194 -13.28 21.57 -26.23
C ALA A 194 -12.04 20.68 -26.15
N ILE A 195 -11.22 20.63 -27.22
CA ILE A 195 -9.94 19.92 -27.22
C ILE A 195 -9.02 20.47 -26.14
N SER A 196 -8.91 21.79 -26.01
CA SER A 196 -8.08 22.43 -24.99
C SER A 196 -8.53 22.10 -23.56
N LEU A 197 -9.84 22.08 -23.29
CA LEU A 197 -10.41 21.69 -22.00
C LEU A 197 -10.12 20.23 -21.66
N LYS A 198 -10.33 19.33 -22.62
CA LYS A 198 -10.00 17.90 -22.48
C LYS A 198 -8.50 17.70 -22.23
N ASP A 199 -7.62 18.41 -22.96
CA ASP A 199 -6.16 18.30 -22.77
C ASP A 199 -5.72 18.81 -21.39
N ALA A 200 -6.33 19.88 -20.89
CA ALA A 200 -6.10 20.38 -19.54
C ALA A 200 -6.47 19.32 -18.49
N GLU A 201 -7.61 18.65 -18.68
CA GLU A 201 -8.04 17.57 -17.78
C GLU A 201 -7.08 16.39 -17.82
N ARG A 202 -6.67 15.93 -19.02
CA ARG A 202 -5.68 14.85 -19.16
C ARG A 202 -4.35 15.19 -18.48
N THR A 203 -3.87 16.42 -18.66
CA THR A 203 -2.64 16.89 -18.02
C THR A 203 -2.77 16.87 -16.49
N ARG A 204 -3.91 17.28 -15.96
CA ARG A 204 -4.20 17.26 -14.53
C ARG A 204 -4.24 15.83 -13.98
N LEU A 205 -4.95 14.92 -14.64
CA LEU A 205 -5.01 13.51 -14.26
C LEU A 205 -3.64 12.84 -14.33
N GLY A 206 -2.87 13.12 -15.39
CA GLY A 206 -1.49 12.64 -15.52
C GLY A 206 -0.59 13.07 -14.36
N SER A 207 -0.73 14.33 -13.92
CA SER A 207 0.03 14.81 -12.75
C SER A 207 -0.34 14.09 -11.44
N TYR A 208 -1.59 13.67 -11.29
CA TYR A 208 -2.01 12.86 -10.14
C TYR A 208 -1.45 11.44 -10.20
N VAL A 209 -1.42 10.81 -11.38
CA VAL A 209 -0.79 9.48 -11.55
C VAL A 209 0.69 9.54 -11.18
N GLU A 210 1.43 10.54 -11.66
CA GLU A 210 2.85 10.73 -11.32
C GLU A 210 3.04 10.91 -9.81
N ARG A 211 2.20 11.72 -9.18
CA ARG A 211 2.22 11.91 -7.72
C ARG A 211 1.92 10.62 -6.96
N LEU A 212 0.95 9.81 -7.42
CA LEU A 212 0.64 8.50 -6.84
C LEU A 212 1.81 7.53 -6.97
N GLN A 213 2.47 7.47 -8.13
CA GLN A 213 3.66 6.65 -8.34
C GLN A 213 4.79 7.01 -7.37
N HIS A 214 5.06 8.31 -7.18
CA HIS A 214 6.03 8.77 -6.19
C HIS A 214 5.63 8.40 -4.77
N THR A 215 4.35 8.47 -4.45
CA THR A 215 3.83 8.07 -3.14
C THR A 215 4.01 6.57 -2.91
N VAL A 216 3.67 5.72 -3.88
CA VAL A 216 3.89 4.27 -3.82
C VAL A 216 5.37 3.97 -3.57
N HIS A 217 6.27 4.60 -4.32
CA HIS A 217 7.70 4.40 -4.12
C HIS A 217 8.16 4.81 -2.70
N ASN A 218 7.67 5.94 -2.19
CA ASN A 218 7.96 6.39 -0.83
C ASN A 218 7.43 5.42 0.23
N LEU A 219 6.19 4.91 0.05
CA LEU A 219 5.61 3.90 0.94
C LEU A 219 6.45 2.62 0.97
N GLN A 220 6.93 2.14 -0.19
CA GLN A 220 7.78 0.96 -0.29
C GLN A 220 9.10 1.14 0.48
N VAL A 221 9.78 2.27 0.29
CA VAL A 221 11.03 2.59 1.03
C VAL A 221 10.77 2.71 2.53
N SER A 222 9.69 3.36 2.91
CA SER A 222 9.32 3.54 4.33
C SER A 222 8.98 2.20 4.98
N ARG A 223 8.25 1.33 4.29
CA ARG A 223 7.92 -0.03 4.71
C ARG A 223 9.17 -0.89 4.89
N GLU A 224 10.11 -0.83 3.94
CA GLU A 224 11.38 -1.54 4.03
C GLU A 224 12.19 -1.11 5.26
N ASN A 225 12.27 0.19 5.52
CA ASN A 225 12.95 0.72 6.70
C ASN A 225 12.26 0.35 8.01
N ALA A 226 10.92 0.38 8.03
CA ALA A 226 10.14 -0.06 9.19
C ALA A 226 10.32 -1.57 9.45
N SER A 227 10.33 -2.40 8.40
CA SER A 227 10.58 -3.83 8.50
C SER A 227 12.00 -4.13 8.99
N LYS A 228 13.01 -3.42 8.50
CA LYS A 228 14.40 -3.52 9.02
C LYS A 228 14.47 -3.16 10.50
N SER A 229 13.76 -2.11 10.91
CA SER A 229 13.75 -1.68 12.33
C SER A 229 13.02 -2.68 13.22
N GLU A 230 11.92 -3.24 12.74
CA GLU A 230 11.18 -4.31 13.44
C GLU A 230 12.03 -5.57 13.60
N SER A 231 12.69 -6.01 12.53
CA SER A 231 13.62 -7.14 12.53
C SER A 231 14.76 -6.96 13.54
N GLN A 232 15.39 -5.79 13.61
CA GLN A 232 16.42 -5.50 14.60
C GLN A 232 15.93 -5.59 16.05
N ILE A 233 14.66 -5.30 16.30
CA ILE A 233 14.07 -5.38 17.63
C ILE A 233 13.65 -6.80 17.97
N ARG A 234 13.03 -7.52 17.04
CA ARG A 234 12.28 -8.73 17.31
C ARG A 234 12.93 -10.01 16.80
N ASP A 235 13.73 -9.98 15.74
CA ASP A 235 14.31 -11.19 15.18
C ASP A 235 15.48 -11.72 16.02
N ALA A 236 15.61 -13.04 16.08
CA ALA A 236 16.70 -13.72 16.74
C ALA A 236 17.86 -13.98 15.78
N ASP A 237 19.08 -13.76 16.24
CA ASP A 237 20.27 -14.27 15.57
C ASP A 237 20.40 -15.77 15.83
N ILE A 238 20.02 -16.55 14.83
CA ILE A 238 20.00 -18.03 14.91
C ILE A 238 21.38 -18.60 15.24
N ALA A 239 22.48 -18.01 14.75
CA ALA A 239 23.83 -18.50 15.02
C ALA A 239 24.20 -18.30 16.50
N SER A 240 23.83 -17.17 17.07
CA SER A 240 24.01 -16.86 18.49
C SER A 240 23.16 -17.80 19.39
N GLU A 241 21.88 -17.95 19.06
CA GLU A 241 20.96 -18.80 19.84
C GLU A 241 21.33 -20.28 19.74
N MET A 242 21.77 -20.78 18.57
CA MET A 242 22.31 -22.17 18.47
C MET A 242 23.54 -22.37 19.31
N SER A 243 24.45 -21.41 19.37
CA SER A 243 25.63 -21.49 20.25
C SER A 243 25.24 -21.50 21.73
N ALA A 244 24.22 -20.71 22.11
CA ALA A 244 23.67 -20.69 23.46
C ALA A 244 22.97 -22.01 23.78
N PHE A 245 22.22 -22.60 22.85
CA PHE A 245 21.59 -23.92 23.03
C PHE A 245 22.60 -25.03 23.27
N VAL A 246 23.64 -25.14 22.42
CA VAL A 246 24.68 -26.16 22.58
C VAL A 246 25.42 -26.00 23.91
N ARG A 247 25.73 -24.77 24.31
CA ARG A 247 26.31 -24.45 25.61
C ARG A 247 25.40 -24.88 26.75
N GLY A 248 24.11 -24.58 26.66
CA GLY A 248 23.09 -25.00 27.64
C GLY A 248 23.01 -26.52 27.78
N GLN A 249 23.05 -27.24 26.66
CA GLN A 249 23.04 -28.70 26.63
C GLN A 249 24.26 -29.30 27.34
N ILE A 250 25.47 -28.77 27.08
CA ILE A 250 26.71 -29.19 27.74
C ILE A 250 26.65 -28.88 29.25
N LEU A 251 26.16 -27.69 29.62
CA LEU A 251 26.03 -27.29 31.02
C LEU A 251 24.98 -28.13 31.76
N SER A 252 23.88 -28.49 31.10
CA SER A 252 22.86 -29.39 31.67
C SER A 252 23.44 -30.79 31.97
N GLN A 253 24.14 -31.37 30.99
CA GLN A 253 24.82 -32.67 31.19
C GLN A 253 25.86 -32.62 32.31
N SER A 254 26.69 -31.59 32.34
CA SER A 254 27.69 -31.36 33.38
C SER A 254 27.02 -31.11 34.75
N GLY A 255 25.92 -30.38 34.78
CA GLY A 255 25.13 -30.09 35.98
C GLY A 255 24.53 -31.34 36.63
N VAL A 256 24.01 -32.27 35.82
CA VAL A 256 23.51 -33.57 36.29
C VAL A 256 24.64 -34.39 36.88
N ALA A 257 25.82 -34.44 36.23
CA ALA A 257 26.99 -35.14 36.73
C ALA A 257 27.49 -34.55 38.09
N MET A 258 27.53 -33.21 38.17
CA MET A 258 27.91 -32.51 39.42
C MET A 258 26.89 -32.71 40.54
N LEU A 259 25.59 -32.76 40.22
CA LEU A 259 24.53 -33.03 41.18
C LEU A 259 24.69 -34.48 41.76
N SER A 260 24.97 -35.46 40.90
CA SER A 260 25.26 -36.82 41.28
C SER A 260 26.48 -36.87 42.22
N GLN A 261 27.58 -36.18 41.84
CA GLN A 261 28.79 -36.12 42.68
C GLN A 261 28.54 -35.44 44.03
N ALA A 262 27.77 -34.34 44.03
CA ALA A 262 27.41 -33.63 45.26
C ALA A 262 26.58 -34.50 46.23
N ASN A 263 25.74 -35.39 45.70
CA ASN A 263 24.95 -36.32 46.50
C ASN A 263 25.75 -37.48 47.04
N MET A 264 26.91 -37.87 46.44
CA MET A 264 27.81 -38.92 46.93
C MET A 264 28.65 -38.46 48.13
N VAL A 265 28.95 -37.15 48.24
CA VAL A 265 29.82 -36.65 49.36
C VAL A 265 29.25 -36.94 50.74
N PRO A 266 27.94 -36.69 51.07
CA PRO A 266 27.41 -37.11 52.38
C PRO A 266 27.42 -38.62 52.64
N GLN A 267 27.22 -39.42 51.57
CA GLN A 267 27.24 -40.88 51.68
C GLN A 267 28.62 -41.40 52.02
N GLN A 268 29.68 -40.84 51.43
CA GLN A 268 31.07 -41.19 51.76
C GLN A 268 31.40 -40.81 53.20
N ILE A 269 30.91 -39.71 53.72
CA ILE A 269 31.10 -39.28 55.09
C ILE A 269 30.31 -40.18 56.04
N ALA A 270 29.08 -40.58 55.71
CA ALA A 270 28.30 -41.52 56.51
C ALA A 270 28.96 -42.90 56.58
N GLY A 271 29.62 -43.37 55.52
CA GLY A 271 30.40 -44.64 55.53
C GLY A 271 31.72 -44.56 56.27
N LEU A 272 32.21 -43.38 56.66
CA LEU A 272 33.39 -43.19 57.50
C LEU A 272 33.04 -43.09 58.98
N ILE A 273 31.79 -42.88 59.33
CA ILE A 273 31.31 -42.73 60.73
C ILE A 273 30.61 -43.99 61.23
N GLY A 274 30.18 -44.87 60.34
CA GLY A 274 29.62 -46.20 60.66
C GLY A 274 30.58 -47.33 60.30
#